data_d99d24817ae74e76ded9c9f23f6cc38a
#
_entry.id   d99d24817ae74e76ded9c9f23f6cc38a
#
_cell.length_a   1.000
_cell.length_b   1.000
_cell.length_c   1.000
_cell.angle_alpha   90.00
_cell.angle_beta   90.00
_cell.angle_gamma   90.00
#
_symmetry.space_group_name_H-M   'P 1'
#
loop_
_entity.id
_entity.type
_entity.pdbx_description
1 polymer ?
#
loop_
_entity_poly.entity_id
_entity_poly.type
_entity_poly.pdbx_seq_one_letter_code
_entity_poly.pdbx_strand_id
1 'polypeptide(L)'
;MRWRSKANQQPRPEPEVGIWGQLRHAHGLASDVPGLLLAAAGPTSGRDRAWAQLWDRLCHHGSVYAASAAAVPELTRLACDDTLRPADRAQATSLIAAIADGSSYLAVHGPVVPGRFSASEREQLSIEQGWVQDARRAAREYAPHILQRIDSTNGRELLVIVVLAAEVGLGAAPYAAALQRARDRVAPGEQRAAVDLAVTLVRGELLTTEELQARVARLDHEVNSYLDQALTGLPPDTQARALVTMIVADYGSWTPTMPIPFGTSRTDAAQTR
;
A
#
# COMPACT_ATOMS: atom_id res chain seq x y z
N MET A 1 -31.63 -26.63 24.20
CA MET A 1 -30.77 -27.32 23.20
C MET A 1 -30.24 -26.29 22.22
N ARG A 2 -28.95 -25.92 22.33
CA ARG A 2 -28.31 -24.98 21.39
C ARG A 2 -27.61 -25.82 20.32
N TRP A 3 -28.09 -25.71 19.08
CA TRP A 3 -27.41 -26.26 17.91
C TRP A 3 -26.15 -25.44 17.68
N ARG A 4 -24.96 -26.04 17.91
CA ARG A 4 -23.70 -25.51 17.38
C ARG A 4 -23.61 -25.94 15.92
N SER A 5 -23.80 -24.98 15.00
CA SER A 5 -23.44 -25.16 13.60
C SER A 5 -21.93 -25.45 13.55
N LYS A 6 -21.57 -26.67 13.18
CA LYS A 6 -20.21 -26.97 12.72
C LYS A 6 -20.02 -26.22 11.42
N ALA A 7 -19.40 -25.04 11.49
CA ALA A 7 -18.94 -24.35 10.30
C ALA A 7 -18.06 -25.35 9.51
N ASN A 8 -18.46 -25.57 8.28
CA ASN A 8 -17.81 -26.43 7.32
C ASN A 8 -16.39 -25.90 7.08
N GLN A 9 -15.40 -26.46 7.79
CA GLN A 9 -13.98 -26.19 7.54
C GLN A 9 -13.61 -26.95 6.26
N GLN A 10 -13.95 -26.37 5.12
CA GLN A 10 -13.32 -26.79 3.88
C GLN A 10 -11.81 -26.51 4.02
N PRO A 11 -10.95 -27.48 3.68
CA PRO A 11 -9.52 -27.26 3.64
C PRO A 11 -9.25 -26.07 2.72
N ARG A 12 -8.44 -25.13 3.18
CA ARG A 12 -8.00 -23.98 2.37
C ARG A 12 -7.38 -24.54 1.09
N PRO A 13 -7.82 -24.11 -0.10
CA PRO A 13 -7.15 -24.52 -1.33
C PRO A 13 -5.67 -24.11 -1.21
N GLU A 14 -4.78 -25.06 -1.42
CA GLU A 14 -3.35 -24.76 -1.51
C GLU A 14 -3.17 -23.82 -2.70
N PRO A 15 -2.42 -22.69 -2.51
CA PRO A 15 -2.13 -21.80 -3.63
C PRO A 15 -1.44 -22.60 -4.73
N GLU A 16 -1.84 -22.40 -5.97
CA GLU A 16 -1.24 -23.07 -7.13
C GLU A 16 0.27 -22.81 -7.16
N VAL A 17 1.05 -23.77 -6.71
CA VAL A 17 2.51 -23.66 -6.58
C VAL A 17 3.19 -23.42 -7.94
N GLY A 18 2.52 -23.79 -9.03
CA GLY A 18 3.10 -23.80 -10.38
C GLY A 18 3.59 -22.45 -10.91
N ILE A 19 2.87 -21.34 -10.66
CA ILE A 19 3.23 -20.04 -11.18
C ILE A 19 4.36 -19.39 -10.36
N TRP A 20 4.40 -19.60 -9.05
CA TRP A 20 5.33 -18.94 -8.14
C TRP A 20 6.80 -19.29 -8.40
N GLY A 21 7.07 -20.47 -8.92
CA GLY A 21 8.42 -20.88 -9.31
C GLY A 21 8.97 -20.13 -10.54
N GLN A 22 8.13 -19.38 -11.26
CA GLN A 22 8.51 -18.59 -12.44
C GLN A 22 8.54 -17.08 -12.15
N LEU A 23 7.88 -16.64 -11.07
CA LEU A 23 7.84 -15.25 -10.68
C LEU A 23 9.09 -14.88 -9.87
N ARG A 24 9.45 -13.60 -9.91
CA ARG A 24 10.54 -13.03 -9.12
C ARG A 24 10.00 -12.12 -8.03
N HIS A 25 10.65 -12.18 -6.88
CA HIS A 25 10.56 -11.19 -5.80
C HIS A 25 11.95 -10.55 -5.55
N ALA A 26 12.10 -9.71 -4.55
CA ALA A 26 13.34 -8.98 -4.24
C ALA A 26 14.60 -9.86 -4.16
N HIS A 27 14.48 -11.10 -3.70
CA HIS A 27 15.62 -11.98 -3.41
C HIS A 27 15.70 -13.19 -4.34
N GLY A 28 14.92 -13.26 -5.42
CA GLY A 28 14.99 -14.36 -6.39
C GLY A 28 13.62 -14.89 -6.82
N LEU A 29 13.51 -16.23 -6.94
CA LEU A 29 12.25 -16.88 -7.32
C LEU A 29 11.27 -16.90 -6.14
N ALA A 30 10.00 -16.70 -6.44
CA ALA A 30 8.93 -16.50 -5.45
C ALA A 30 8.28 -17.81 -4.96
N SER A 31 8.94 -18.95 -5.09
CA SER A 31 8.42 -20.26 -4.69
C SER A 31 8.11 -20.38 -3.19
N ASP A 32 8.66 -19.51 -2.35
CA ASP A 32 8.43 -19.46 -0.91
C ASP A 32 7.23 -18.57 -0.50
N VAL A 33 6.75 -17.69 -1.38
CA VAL A 33 5.65 -16.76 -1.09
C VAL A 33 4.35 -17.46 -0.68
N PRO A 34 3.89 -18.55 -1.33
CA PRO A 34 2.70 -19.27 -0.87
C PRO A 34 2.81 -19.77 0.58
N GLY A 35 3.98 -20.31 0.95
CA GLY A 35 4.23 -20.76 2.32
C GLY A 35 4.18 -19.61 3.33
N LEU A 36 4.68 -18.43 2.97
CA LEU A 36 4.62 -17.24 3.80
C LEU A 36 3.19 -16.72 3.97
N LEU A 37 2.37 -16.72 2.90
CA LEU A 37 0.95 -16.34 2.96
C LEU A 37 0.17 -17.28 3.88
N LEU A 38 0.42 -18.58 3.81
CA LEU A 38 -0.17 -19.56 4.73
C LEU A 38 0.28 -19.33 6.18
N ALA A 39 1.57 -19.07 6.41
CA ALA A 39 2.11 -18.78 7.73
C ALA A 39 1.56 -17.48 8.32
N ALA A 40 1.36 -16.44 7.49
CA ALA A 40 0.74 -15.18 7.88
C ALA A 40 -0.72 -15.35 8.32
N ALA A 41 -1.44 -16.33 7.75
CA ALA A 41 -2.79 -16.73 8.16
C ALA A 41 -2.81 -17.77 9.31
N GLY A 42 -1.68 -18.31 9.69
CA GLY A 42 -1.52 -19.41 10.63
C GLY A 42 -1.59 -18.99 12.11
N PRO A 43 -1.28 -19.91 13.04
CA PRO A 43 -1.21 -19.62 14.46
C PRO A 43 -0.09 -18.61 14.78
N THR A 44 -0.16 -17.97 15.93
CA THR A 44 0.66 -16.79 16.32
C THR A 44 2.18 -16.99 16.23
N SER A 45 2.67 -18.20 16.49
CA SER A 45 4.10 -18.50 16.37
C SER A 45 4.54 -18.49 14.91
N GLY A 46 5.40 -17.53 14.54
CA GLY A 46 5.90 -17.38 13.19
C GLY A 46 5.15 -16.39 12.28
N ARG A 47 3.94 -15.97 12.67
CA ARG A 47 3.11 -15.06 11.88
C ARG A 47 3.78 -13.71 11.63
N ASP A 48 4.30 -13.08 12.68
CA ASP A 48 4.95 -11.77 12.56
C ASP A 48 6.20 -11.85 11.68
N ARG A 49 6.95 -12.97 11.78
CA ARG A 49 8.07 -13.23 10.88
C ARG A 49 7.61 -13.44 9.43
N ALA A 50 6.49 -14.12 9.23
CA ALA A 50 5.93 -14.30 7.87
C ALA A 50 5.52 -12.96 7.26
N TRP A 51 4.87 -12.07 8.02
CA TRP A 51 4.58 -10.72 7.57
C TRP A 51 5.84 -9.92 7.21
N ALA A 52 6.85 -9.92 8.07
CA ALA A 52 8.11 -9.25 7.79
C ALA A 52 8.77 -9.77 6.49
N GLN A 53 8.72 -11.09 6.27
CA GLN A 53 9.25 -11.69 5.05
C GLN A 53 8.40 -11.38 3.81
N LEU A 54 7.08 -11.32 3.91
CA LEU A 54 6.21 -10.91 2.80
C LEU A 54 6.51 -9.47 2.38
N TRP A 55 6.66 -8.55 3.33
CA TRP A 55 7.07 -7.18 3.07
C TRP A 55 8.40 -7.12 2.33
N ASP A 56 9.43 -7.78 2.88
CA ASP A 56 10.78 -7.81 2.33
C ASP A 56 10.84 -8.41 0.91
N ARG A 57 9.94 -9.32 0.55
CA ARG A 57 9.89 -9.95 -0.77
C ARG A 57 9.05 -9.23 -1.79
N LEU A 58 7.90 -8.73 -1.38
CA LEU A 58 6.88 -8.21 -2.30
C LEU A 58 6.94 -6.69 -2.48
N CYS A 59 7.50 -5.96 -1.49
CA CYS A 59 7.65 -4.50 -1.55
C CYS A 59 8.94 -4.06 -0.84
N HIS A 60 10.09 -4.46 -1.39
CA HIS A 60 11.39 -4.18 -0.80
C HIS A 60 11.84 -2.75 -1.10
N HIS A 61 12.00 -1.92 -0.07
CA HIS A 61 12.37 -0.50 -0.20
C HIS A 61 11.49 0.28 -1.19
N GLY A 62 10.18 0.01 -1.22
CA GLY A 62 9.25 0.66 -2.14
C GLY A 62 9.29 0.10 -3.57
N SER A 63 10.11 -0.90 -3.85
CA SER A 63 10.16 -1.55 -5.16
C SER A 63 9.25 -2.76 -5.22
N VAL A 64 8.53 -2.92 -6.34
CA VAL A 64 7.65 -4.07 -6.61
C VAL A 64 8.23 -4.97 -7.71
N TYR A 65 7.79 -6.21 -7.71
CA TYR A 65 8.32 -7.30 -8.51
C TYR A 65 7.18 -8.08 -9.17
N ALA A 66 7.50 -9.01 -10.07
CA ALA A 66 6.48 -9.85 -10.72
C ALA A 66 5.57 -10.58 -9.71
N ALA A 67 6.12 -11.03 -8.57
CA ALA A 67 5.37 -11.69 -7.52
C ALA A 67 4.41 -10.77 -6.76
N SER A 68 4.64 -9.46 -6.75
CA SER A 68 3.83 -8.48 -6.01
C SER A 68 2.39 -8.47 -6.53
N ALA A 69 2.20 -8.36 -7.84
CA ALA A 69 0.88 -8.40 -8.45
C ALA A 69 0.16 -9.74 -8.20
N ALA A 70 0.88 -10.85 -8.31
CA ALA A 70 0.34 -12.19 -8.10
C ALA A 70 -0.09 -12.45 -6.65
N ALA A 71 0.51 -11.73 -5.67
CA ALA A 71 0.17 -11.87 -4.26
C ALA A 71 -1.11 -11.11 -3.87
N VAL A 72 -1.54 -10.10 -4.62
CA VAL A 72 -2.68 -9.23 -4.27
C VAL A 72 -3.97 -10.02 -4.01
N PRO A 73 -4.38 -11.01 -4.82
CA PRO A 73 -5.60 -11.79 -4.57
C PRO A 73 -5.58 -12.47 -3.19
N GLU A 74 -4.47 -13.13 -2.85
CA GLU A 74 -4.34 -13.82 -1.56
C GLU A 74 -4.24 -12.84 -0.38
N LEU A 75 -3.51 -11.74 -0.53
CA LEU A 75 -3.48 -10.66 0.46
C LEU A 75 -4.88 -10.09 0.67
N THR A 76 -5.67 -9.91 -0.39
CA THR A 76 -7.07 -9.45 -0.28
C THR A 76 -7.92 -10.45 0.49
N ARG A 77 -7.75 -11.74 0.23
CA ARG A 77 -8.44 -12.78 1.01
C ARG A 77 -8.08 -12.69 2.50
N LEU A 78 -6.80 -12.48 2.83
CA LEU A 78 -6.37 -12.28 4.22
C LEU A 78 -6.95 -10.99 4.83
N ALA A 79 -6.97 -9.90 4.08
CA ALA A 79 -7.54 -8.62 4.52
C ALA A 79 -9.05 -8.71 4.81
N CYS A 80 -9.76 -9.64 4.15
CA CYS A 80 -11.21 -9.85 4.32
C CYS A 80 -11.58 -11.03 5.23
N ASP A 81 -10.63 -11.76 5.78
CA ASP A 81 -10.87 -12.93 6.63
C ASP A 81 -11.16 -12.51 8.08
N ASP A 82 -12.44 -12.52 8.48
CA ASP A 82 -12.87 -12.14 9.83
C ASP A 82 -12.37 -13.10 10.92
N THR A 83 -11.82 -14.24 10.58
CA THR A 83 -11.19 -15.16 11.54
C THR A 83 -9.79 -14.70 11.96
N LEU A 84 -9.17 -13.81 11.18
CA LEU A 84 -7.86 -13.22 11.50
C LEU A 84 -8.01 -12.03 12.46
N ARG A 85 -6.92 -11.75 13.19
CA ARG A 85 -6.85 -10.55 14.04
C ARG A 85 -6.98 -9.29 13.18
N PRO A 86 -7.60 -8.20 13.69
CA PRO A 86 -7.62 -6.91 12.98
C PRO A 86 -6.23 -6.43 12.56
N ALA A 87 -5.20 -6.68 13.38
CA ALA A 87 -3.83 -6.32 13.04
C ALA A 87 -3.28 -7.06 11.82
N ASP A 88 -3.63 -8.35 11.63
CA ASP A 88 -3.20 -9.13 10.47
C ASP A 88 -3.92 -8.70 9.21
N ARG A 89 -5.23 -8.40 9.30
CA ARG A 89 -5.99 -7.82 8.18
C ARG A 89 -5.45 -6.46 7.78
N ALA A 90 -5.08 -5.63 8.77
CA ALA A 90 -4.42 -4.36 8.53
C ALA A 90 -3.06 -4.53 7.84
N GLN A 91 -2.25 -5.52 8.23
CA GLN A 91 -0.98 -5.83 7.55
C GLN A 91 -1.18 -6.20 6.08
N ALA A 92 -2.17 -7.07 5.79
CA ALA A 92 -2.50 -7.44 4.41
C ALA A 92 -2.92 -6.23 3.58
N THR A 93 -3.82 -5.38 4.12
CA THR A 93 -4.28 -4.16 3.45
C THR A 93 -3.14 -3.17 3.22
N SER A 94 -2.27 -2.98 4.22
CA SER A 94 -1.10 -2.11 4.13
C SER A 94 -0.13 -2.56 3.04
N LEU A 95 0.13 -3.87 2.95
CA LEU A 95 1.01 -4.41 1.92
C LEU A 95 0.42 -4.23 0.51
N ILE A 96 -0.91 -4.39 0.34
CA ILE A 96 -1.57 -4.10 -0.93
C ILE A 96 -1.46 -2.61 -1.28
N ALA A 97 -1.63 -1.71 -0.32
CA ALA A 97 -1.47 -0.26 -0.53
C ALA A 97 -0.03 0.07 -0.96
N ALA A 98 0.98 -0.50 -0.28
CA ALA A 98 2.38 -0.32 -0.65
C ALA A 98 2.72 -0.91 -2.03
N ILE A 99 2.10 -2.04 -2.41
CA ILE A 99 2.23 -2.62 -3.76
C ILE A 99 1.61 -1.67 -4.81
N ALA A 100 0.50 -1.00 -4.49
CA ALA A 100 -0.14 -0.03 -5.39
C ALA A 100 0.70 1.23 -5.61
N ASP A 101 1.36 1.74 -4.55
CA ASP A 101 2.27 2.88 -4.61
C ASP A 101 3.64 2.52 -5.20
N GLY A 102 4.02 1.26 -5.17
CA GLY A 102 5.34 0.76 -5.49
C GLY A 102 5.89 1.21 -6.84
N SER A 103 7.24 1.28 -6.93
CA SER A 103 8.01 1.70 -8.09
C SER A 103 8.91 0.56 -8.60
N SER A 104 9.63 0.80 -9.70
CA SER A 104 10.65 -0.14 -10.16
C SER A 104 11.96 0.01 -9.36
N TYR A 105 12.68 -1.08 -9.17
CA TYR A 105 13.97 -1.03 -8.46
C TYR A 105 14.97 -0.09 -9.14
N LEU A 106 15.09 -0.15 -10.46
CA LEU A 106 16.00 0.71 -11.22
C LEU A 106 15.55 2.19 -11.22
N ALA A 107 14.25 2.48 -11.11
CA ALA A 107 13.81 3.87 -10.99
C ALA A 107 14.20 4.46 -9.62
N VAL A 108 14.24 3.65 -8.56
CA VAL A 108 14.57 4.10 -7.20
C VAL A 108 16.07 4.08 -6.95
N HIS A 109 16.78 3.06 -7.43
CA HIS A 109 18.18 2.79 -7.09
C HIS A 109 19.14 2.89 -8.29
N GLY A 110 18.62 3.16 -9.48
CA GLY A 110 19.41 3.28 -10.70
C GLY A 110 20.27 4.56 -10.76
N PRO A 111 20.98 4.78 -11.87
CA PRO A 111 21.80 5.98 -12.06
C PRO A 111 20.95 7.25 -11.93
N VAL A 112 21.44 8.19 -11.12
CA VAL A 112 20.80 9.48 -10.84
C VAL A 112 20.61 10.36 -12.08
N VAL A 113 21.39 10.11 -13.14
CA VAL A 113 21.37 10.92 -14.36
C VAL A 113 20.57 10.21 -15.45
N PRO A 114 19.40 10.74 -15.88
CA PRO A 114 18.69 10.23 -17.03
C PRO A 114 19.62 10.17 -18.26
N GLY A 115 19.64 9.05 -18.96
CA GLY A 115 20.48 8.86 -20.14
C GLY A 115 21.79 8.07 -19.91
N ARG A 116 22.15 7.75 -18.66
CA ARG A 116 23.30 6.88 -18.35
C ARG A 116 22.98 5.39 -18.25
N PHE A 117 21.72 5.01 -18.47
CA PHE A 117 21.35 3.59 -18.54
C PHE A 117 21.99 2.91 -19.76
N SER A 118 22.67 1.80 -19.53
CA SER A 118 23.09 0.87 -20.59
C SER A 118 21.88 0.29 -21.34
N ALA A 119 22.10 -0.37 -22.45
CA ALA A 119 21.01 -1.02 -23.19
C ALA A 119 20.29 -2.08 -22.33
N SER A 120 21.06 -2.87 -21.58
CA SER A 120 20.51 -3.90 -20.67
C SER A 120 19.74 -3.31 -19.50
N GLU A 121 20.18 -2.19 -18.92
CA GLU A 121 19.44 -1.51 -17.84
C GLU A 121 18.13 -0.89 -18.36
N ARG A 122 18.11 -0.37 -19.58
CA ARG A 122 16.85 0.13 -20.20
C ARG A 122 15.86 -1.01 -20.45
N GLU A 123 16.32 -2.16 -20.90
CA GLU A 123 15.49 -3.34 -21.06
C GLU A 123 14.94 -3.81 -19.70
N GLN A 124 15.79 -3.91 -18.69
CA GLN A 124 15.39 -4.27 -17.33
C GLN A 124 14.40 -3.26 -16.75
N LEU A 125 14.63 -1.95 -16.92
CA LEU A 125 13.70 -0.91 -16.49
C LEU A 125 12.32 -1.06 -17.15
N SER A 126 12.28 -1.40 -18.43
CA SER A 126 11.00 -1.65 -19.15
C SER A 126 10.26 -2.86 -18.55
N ILE A 127 10.96 -3.94 -18.22
CA ILE A 127 10.38 -5.11 -17.55
C ILE A 127 9.82 -4.72 -16.18
N GLU A 128 10.60 -4.01 -15.38
CA GLU A 128 10.19 -3.58 -14.03
C GLU A 128 9.00 -2.61 -14.07
N GLN A 129 8.94 -1.72 -15.06
CA GLN A 129 7.78 -0.85 -15.29
C GLN A 129 6.52 -1.66 -15.61
N GLY A 130 6.67 -2.78 -16.33
CA GLY A 130 5.59 -3.76 -16.53
C GLY A 130 5.07 -4.30 -15.18
N TRP A 131 5.97 -4.71 -14.28
CA TRP A 131 5.57 -5.18 -12.94
C TRP A 131 4.85 -4.13 -12.11
N VAL A 132 5.29 -2.86 -12.19
CA VAL A 132 4.61 -1.73 -11.53
C VAL A 132 3.18 -1.56 -12.05
N GLN A 133 2.99 -1.62 -13.36
CA GLN A 133 1.66 -1.51 -13.97
C GLN A 133 0.76 -2.68 -13.57
N ASP A 134 1.28 -3.90 -13.57
CA ASP A 134 0.56 -5.10 -13.14
C ASP A 134 0.17 -5.03 -11.67
N ALA A 135 1.08 -4.58 -10.80
CA ALA A 135 0.85 -4.37 -9.37
C ALA A 135 -0.28 -3.36 -9.12
N ARG A 136 -0.23 -2.21 -9.78
CA ARG A 136 -1.29 -1.17 -9.71
C ARG A 136 -2.62 -1.66 -10.25
N ARG A 137 -2.62 -2.42 -11.34
CA ARG A 137 -3.84 -3.01 -11.92
C ARG A 137 -4.45 -4.01 -10.94
N ALA A 138 -3.67 -4.94 -10.41
CA ALA A 138 -4.13 -5.91 -9.43
C ALA A 138 -4.69 -5.22 -8.17
N ALA A 139 -3.99 -4.24 -7.61
CA ALA A 139 -4.49 -3.50 -6.46
C ALA A 139 -5.84 -2.82 -6.74
N ARG A 140 -6.02 -2.18 -7.90
CA ARG A 140 -7.31 -1.56 -8.29
C ARG A 140 -8.42 -2.57 -8.48
N GLU A 141 -8.12 -3.72 -9.06
CA GLU A 141 -9.09 -4.81 -9.29
C GLU A 141 -9.61 -5.39 -7.97
N TYR A 142 -8.72 -5.59 -6.99
CA TYR A 142 -9.05 -6.26 -5.75
C TYR A 142 -9.42 -5.31 -4.59
N ALA A 143 -9.05 -4.04 -4.64
CA ALA A 143 -9.40 -3.05 -3.61
C ALA A 143 -10.90 -2.99 -3.27
N PRO A 144 -11.86 -3.11 -4.21
CA PRO A 144 -13.30 -3.10 -3.91
C PRO A 144 -13.70 -4.08 -2.81
N HIS A 145 -13.11 -5.27 -2.74
CA HIS A 145 -13.41 -6.27 -1.70
C HIS A 145 -13.06 -5.78 -0.29
N ILE A 146 -11.97 -5.01 -0.16
CA ILE A 146 -11.52 -4.43 1.11
C ILE A 146 -12.32 -3.16 1.42
N LEU A 147 -12.55 -2.29 0.43
CA LEU A 147 -13.25 -1.02 0.58
C LEU A 147 -14.70 -1.18 1.03
N GLN A 148 -15.36 -2.30 0.71
CA GLN A 148 -16.69 -2.62 1.23
C GLN A 148 -16.72 -2.74 2.75
N ARG A 149 -15.59 -2.94 3.42
CA ARG A 149 -15.47 -3.08 4.86
C ARG A 149 -15.34 -1.75 5.61
N ILE A 150 -15.24 -0.61 4.92
CA ILE A 150 -15.05 0.71 5.53
C ILE A 150 -16.05 0.94 6.66
N ASP A 151 -17.34 0.65 6.47
CA ASP A 151 -18.38 0.94 7.47
C ASP A 151 -18.33 -0.02 8.68
N SER A 152 -17.70 -1.17 8.56
CA SER A 152 -17.60 -2.20 9.63
C SER A 152 -16.26 -2.21 10.36
N THR A 153 -15.27 -1.43 9.94
CA THR A 153 -13.93 -1.40 10.53
C THR A 153 -13.69 -0.14 11.34
N ASN A 154 -12.74 -0.23 12.29
CA ASN A 154 -12.36 0.87 13.17
C ASN A 154 -10.84 0.90 13.39
N GLY A 155 -10.36 1.97 14.01
CA GLY A 155 -8.97 2.12 14.44
C GLY A 155 -7.99 1.95 13.27
N ARG A 156 -6.93 1.19 13.50
CA ARG A 156 -5.85 0.99 12.52
C ARG A 156 -6.33 0.34 11.22
N GLU A 157 -7.23 -0.65 11.31
CA GLU A 157 -7.76 -1.32 10.12
C GLU A 157 -8.48 -0.33 9.21
N LEU A 158 -9.27 0.60 9.77
CA LEU A 158 -9.92 1.67 9.00
C LEU A 158 -8.89 2.60 8.35
N LEU A 159 -7.87 3.01 9.09
CA LEU A 159 -6.86 3.94 8.58
C LEU A 159 -6.07 3.36 7.40
N VAL A 160 -5.70 2.08 7.43
CA VAL A 160 -5.01 1.46 6.29
C VAL A 160 -5.93 1.25 5.09
N ILE A 161 -7.24 1.10 5.30
CA ILE A 161 -8.23 1.12 4.22
C ILE A 161 -8.32 2.51 3.58
N VAL A 162 -8.19 3.59 4.36
CA VAL A 162 -8.11 4.97 3.86
C VAL A 162 -6.87 5.17 2.98
N VAL A 163 -5.71 4.63 3.39
CA VAL A 163 -4.49 4.64 2.55
C VAL A 163 -4.73 3.90 1.25
N LEU A 164 -5.25 2.67 1.30
CA LEU A 164 -5.54 1.91 0.08
C LEU A 164 -6.49 2.67 -0.85
N ALA A 165 -7.53 3.31 -0.31
CA ALA A 165 -8.45 4.12 -1.11
C ALA A 165 -7.74 5.30 -1.80
N ALA A 166 -6.84 5.98 -1.10
CA ALA A 166 -6.03 7.07 -1.67
C ALA A 166 -5.11 6.57 -2.80
N GLU A 167 -4.48 5.40 -2.62
CA GLU A 167 -3.56 4.82 -3.62
C GLU A 167 -4.28 4.35 -4.89
N VAL A 168 -5.47 3.75 -4.77
CA VAL A 168 -6.24 3.36 -5.96
C VAL A 168 -7.00 4.54 -6.59
N GLY A 169 -7.14 5.65 -5.90
CA GLY A 169 -7.70 6.91 -6.39
C GLY A 169 -9.10 6.75 -6.97
N LEU A 170 -9.32 7.16 -8.23
CA LEU A 170 -10.62 7.08 -8.91
C LEU A 170 -11.25 5.67 -8.90
N GLY A 171 -10.46 4.61 -8.77
CA GLY A 171 -10.97 3.25 -8.61
C GLY A 171 -11.80 3.06 -7.34
N ALA A 172 -11.62 3.91 -6.33
CA ALA A 172 -12.38 3.92 -5.08
C ALA A 172 -13.58 4.91 -5.09
N ALA A 173 -13.89 5.57 -6.20
CA ALA A 173 -14.98 6.56 -6.29
C ALA A 173 -16.33 6.07 -5.76
N PRO A 174 -16.77 4.80 -5.98
CA PRO A 174 -18.01 4.29 -5.40
C PRO A 174 -18.04 4.30 -3.86
N TYR A 175 -16.87 4.38 -3.21
CA TYR A 175 -16.73 4.34 -1.75
C TYR A 175 -16.54 5.72 -1.11
N ALA A 176 -16.56 6.81 -1.89
CA ALA A 176 -16.37 8.18 -1.39
C ALA A 176 -17.33 8.54 -0.24
N ALA A 177 -18.60 8.13 -0.32
CA ALA A 177 -19.58 8.37 0.74
C ALA A 177 -19.26 7.56 2.02
N ALA A 178 -18.78 6.32 1.89
CA ALA A 178 -18.35 5.51 3.04
C ALA A 178 -17.11 6.10 3.71
N LEU A 179 -16.13 6.56 2.93
CA LEU A 179 -14.96 7.28 3.42
C LEU A 179 -15.37 8.56 4.16
N GLN A 180 -16.32 9.33 3.62
CA GLN A 180 -16.82 10.54 4.28
C GLN A 180 -17.43 10.21 5.65
N ARG A 181 -18.20 9.13 5.79
CA ARG A 181 -18.71 8.66 7.08
C ARG A 181 -17.61 8.18 8.02
N ALA A 182 -16.53 7.61 7.47
CA ALA A 182 -15.38 7.16 8.25
C ALA A 182 -14.71 8.30 9.02
N ARG A 183 -14.78 9.52 8.51
CA ARG A 183 -14.22 10.72 9.12
C ARG A 183 -14.65 10.91 10.58
N ASP A 184 -15.89 10.58 10.93
CA ASP A 184 -16.41 10.75 12.29
C ASP A 184 -15.99 9.61 13.24
N ARG A 185 -15.40 8.56 12.71
CA ARG A 185 -14.93 7.37 13.46
C ARG A 185 -13.42 7.37 13.70
N VAL A 186 -12.70 8.33 13.14
CA VAL A 186 -11.27 8.52 13.38
C VAL A 186 -11.01 9.69 14.33
N ALA A 187 -9.82 9.74 14.92
CA ALA A 187 -9.44 10.81 15.81
C ALA A 187 -9.44 12.18 15.09
N PRO A 188 -9.81 13.26 15.77
CA PRO A 188 -9.73 14.60 15.20
C PRO A 188 -8.27 14.98 14.91
N GLY A 189 -8.09 15.98 14.04
CA GLY A 189 -6.77 16.41 13.59
C GLY A 189 -6.30 15.63 12.37
N GLU A 190 -5.12 15.06 12.43
CA GLU A 190 -4.42 14.45 11.29
C GLU A 190 -5.14 13.27 10.67
N GLN A 191 -5.73 12.37 11.47
CA GLN A 191 -6.48 11.26 10.92
C GLN A 191 -7.70 11.71 10.09
N ARG A 192 -8.40 12.76 10.54
CA ARG A 192 -9.48 13.36 9.74
C ARG A 192 -8.95 14.02 8.48
N ALA A 193 -7.80 14.68 8.55
CA ALA A 193 -7.16 15.27 7.38
C ALA A 193 -6.77 14.18 6.36
N ALA A 194 -6.25 13.04 6.80
CA ALA A 194 -5.96 11.91 5.92
C ALA A 194 -7.22 11.40 5.22
N VAL A 195 -8.34 11.26 5.94
CA VAL A 195 -9.63 10.87 5.34
C VAL A 195 -10.11 11.92 4.34
N ASP A 196 -10.04 13.20 4.67
CA ASP A 196 -10.48 14.29 3.80
C ASP A 196 -9.64 14.35 2.50
N LEU A 197 -8.33 14.13 2.59
CA LEU A 197 -7.42 14.01 1.42
C LEU A 197 -7.78 12.79 0.59
N ALA A 198 -7.99 11.63 1.22
CA ALA A 198 -8.38 10.41 0.51
C ALA A 198 -9.72 10.58 -0.22
N VAL A 199 -10.72 11.24 0.39
CA VAL A 199 -12.01 11.55 -0.26
C VAL A 199 -11.81 12.44 -1.49
N THR A 200 -10.95 13.46 -1.39
CA THR A 200 -10.62 14.34 -2.52
C THR A 200 -9.98 13.57 -3.68
N LEU A 201 -8.98 12.72 -3.39
CA LEU A 201 -8.32 11.87 -4.38
C LEU A 201 -9.29 10.89 -5.06
N VAL A 202 -10.14 10.26 -4.26
CA VAL A 202 -11.14 9.28 -4.74
C VAL A 202 -12.19 9.92 -5.64
N ARG A 203 -12.56 11.19 -5.39
CA ARG A 203 -13.48 11.96 -6.24
C ARG A 203 -12.82 12.53 -7.49
N GLY A 204 -11.49 12.45 -7.59
CA GLY A 204 -10.74 13.07 -8.68
C GLY A 204 -10.79 14.60 -8.66
N GLU A 205 -11.02 15.18 -7.49
CA GLU A 205 -10.98 16.62 -7.32
C GLU A 205 -9.53 17.09 -7.49
N LEU A 206 -9.34 18.06 -8.41
CA LEU A 206 -8.01 18.62 -8.64
C LEU A 206 -7.59 19.45 -7.42
N LEU A 207 -6.46 19.10 -6.84
CA LEU A 207 -5.82 19.88 -5.79
C LEU A 207 -4.76 20.79 -6.41
N THR A 208 -4.72 22.06 -5.98
CA THR A 208 -3.55 22.88 -6.20
C THR A 208 -2.56 22.71 -5.04
N THR A 209 -1.32 23.09 -5.24
CA THR A 209 -0.30 23.07 -4.18
C THR A 209 -0.71 23.97 -3.01
N GLU A 210 -1.31 25.14 -3.30
CA GLU A 210 -1.76 26.10 -2.30
C GLU A 210 -2.93 25.53 -1.45
N GLU A 211 -3.88 24.83 -2.10
CA GLU A 211 -4.98 24.16 -1.40
C GLU A 211 -4.47 23.05 -0.49
N LEU A 212 -3.50 22.27 -0.98
CA LEU A 212 -2.88 21.21 -0.19
C LEU A 212 -2.14 21.79 1.02
N GLN A 213 -1.31 22.83 0.82
CA GLN A 213 -0.64 23.54 1.89
C GLN A 213 -1.60 24.12 2.93
N ALA A 214 -2.71 24.74 2.48
CA ALA A 214 -3.74 25.27 3.37
C ALA A 214 -4.44 24.18 4.21
N ARG A 215 -4.65 22.98 3.64
CA ARG A 215 -5.24 21.84 4.36
C ARG A 215 -4.31 21.30 5.43
N VAL A 216 -3.00 21.21 5.16
CA VAL A 216 -2.01 20.66 6.09
C VAL A 216 -1.41 21.67 7.05
N ALA A 217 -1.55 22.98 6.78
CA ALA A 217 -0.98 24.06 7.62
C ALA A 217 -1.45 24.03 9.09
N ARG A 218 -2.53 23.32 9.39
CA ARG A 218 -3.08 23.14 10.75
C ARG A 218 -2.67 21.82 11.40
N LEU A 219 -1.90 21.01 10.68
CA LEU A 219 -1.40 19.72 11.16
C LEU A 219 -0.07 19.93 11.89
N ASP A 220 0.47 18.86 12.42
CA ASP A 220 1.74 18.86 13.12
C ASP A 220 2.88 19.43 12.25
N HIS A 221 3.88 20.01 12.92
CA HIS A 221 5.06 20.57 12.25
C HIS A 221 5.82 19.54 11.41
N GLU A 222 5.85 18.28 11.83
CA GLU A 222 6.53 17.20 11.08
C GLU A 222 5.85 16.95 9.74
N VAL A 223 4.50 16.93 9.70
CA VAL A 223 3.72 16.78 8.47
C VAL A 223 4.00 17.94 7.51
N ASN A 224 4.01 19.18 8.01
CA ASN A 224 4.30 20.34 7.20
C ASN A 224 5.74 20.33 6.67
N SER A 225 6.71 19.99 7.52
CA SER A 225 8.11 19.90 7.14
C SER A 225 8.35 18.81 6.08
N TYR A 226 7.63 17.69 6.17
CA TYR A 226 7.71 16.63 5.18
C TYR A 226 7.15 17.08 3.81
N LEU A 227 6.03 17.80 3.80
CA LEU A 227 5.47 18.36 2.57
C LEU A 227 6.48 19.30 1.90
N ASP A 228 7.06 20.22 2.68
CA ASP A 228 7.96 21.24 2.15
C ASP A 228 9.30 20.69 1.68
N GLN A 229 9.84 19.69 2.37
CA GLN A 229 11.19 19.18 2.11
C GLN A 229 11.23 17.97 1.17
N ALA A 230 10.31 17.03 1.34
CA ALA A 230 10.35 15.77 0.64
C ALA A 230 9.43 15.73 -0.59
N LEU A 231 8.34 16.49 -0.59
CA LEU A 231 7.31 16.43 -1.62
C LEU A 231 7.30 17.63 -2.55
N THR A 232 8.11 18.66 -2.30
CA THR A 232 8.20 19.85 -3.16
C THR A 232 8.54 19.46 -4.60
N GLY A 233 7.77 19.99 -5.55
CA GLY A 233 7.96 19.76 -6.99
C GLY A 233 7.23 18.52 -7.53
N LEU A 234 6.62 17.70 -6.68
CA LEU A 234 5.76 16.61 -7.13
C LEU A 234 4.35 17.12 -7.47
N PRO A 235 3.61 16.41 -8.34
CA PRO A 235 2.20 16.72 -8.58
C PRO A 235 1.38 16.69 -7.27
N PRO A 236 0.40 17.62 -7.08
CA PRO A 236 -0.35 17.73 -5.83
C PRO A 236 -1.10 16.46 -5.42
N ASP A 237 -1.59 15.65 -6.36
CA ASP A 237 -2.21 14.36 -6.09
C ASP A 237 -1.21 13.34 -5.54
N THR A 238 0.04 13.36 -6.01
CA THR A 238 1.14 12.54 -5.48
C THR A 238 1.53 12.98 -4.08
N GLN A 239 1.62 14.30 -3.86
CA GLN A 239 1.85 14.86 -2.54
C GLN A 239 0.74 14.46 -1.56
N ALA A 240 -0.53 14.53 -1.98
CA ALA A 240 -1.68 14.18 -1.16
C ALA A 240 -1.66 12.69 -0.77
N ARG A 241 -1.36 11.76 -1.70
CA ARG A 241 -1.22 10.33 -1.38
C ARG A 241 -0.11 10.08 -0.37
N ALA A 242 1.06 10.65 -0.60
CA ALA A 242 2.18 10.50 0.32
C ALA A 242 1.86 11.02 1.72
N LEU A 243 1.14 12.15 1.84
CA LEU A 243 0.68 12.68 3.12
C LEU A 243 -0.31 11.75 3.82
N VAL A 244 -1.28 11.19 3.11
CA VAL A 244 -2.21 10.20 3.69
C VAL A 244 -1.44 9.03 4.26
N THR A 245 -0.49 8.49 3.51
CA THR A 245 0.34 7.35 3.94
C THR A 245 1.20 7.71 5.15
N MET A 246 1.84 8.87 5.16
CA MET A 246 2.68 9.33 6.26
C MET A 246 1.88 9.54 7.54
N ILE A 247 0.76 10.27 7.48
CA ILE A 247 -0.10 10.50 8.63
C ILE A 247 -0.56 9.17 9.25
N VAL A 248 -0.94 8.20 8.43
CA VAL A 248 -1.38 6.89 8.94
C VAL A 248 -0.21 6.08 9.50
N ALA A 249 0.99 6.21 8.95
CA ALA A 249 2.17 5.52 9.42
C ALA A 249 2.54 5.95 10.87
N ASP A 250 2.50 7.24 11.17
CA ASP A 250 2.85 7.77 12.49
C ASP A 250 1.87 7.32 13.59
N TYR A 251 0.59 7.16 13.27
CA TYR A 251 -0.43 6.75 14.25
C TYR A 251 -0.47 5.26 14.56
N GLY A 252 0.26 4.47 13.92
CA GLY A 252 0.06 3.05 14.05
C GLY A 252 1.27 2.20 14.17
N SER A 253 2.26 2.46 15.01
CA SER A 253 3.37 1.51 15.19
C SER A 253 3.53 0.60 13.94
N TRP A 254 3.73 1.22 12.80
CA TRP A 254 4.32 0.53 11.69
C TRP A 254 5.63 0.02 12.26
N THR A 255 5.80 -1.27 12.32
CA THR A 255 7.11 -1.80 12.71
C THR A 255 8.16 -1.10 11.85
N PRO A 256 9.37 -0.79 12.38
CA PRO A 256 10.42 -0.05 11.65
C PRO A 256 10.86 -0.66 10.32
N THR A 257 10.21 -1.72 9.87
CA THR A 257 10.41 -2.43 8.60
C THR A 257 9.56 -1.90 7.44
N MET A 258 8.63 -0.94 7.68
CA MET A 258 8.05 -0.26 6.52
C MET A 258 9.03 0.80 6.03
N PRO A 259 9.54 0.67 4.83
CA PRO A 259 10.18 1.80 4.20
C PRO A 259 9.13 2.92 4.11
N ILE A 260 9.49 4.13 4.54
CA ILE A 260 8.84 5.34 4.09
C ILE A 260 8.71 5.19 2.58
N PRO A 261 7.56 5.49 1.95
CA PRO A 261 7.43 5.38 0.52
C PRO A 261 8.52 6.20 -0.17
N PHE A 262 9.62 5.54 -0.52
CA PHE A 262 10.71 6.13 -1.29
C PHE A 262 10.41 6.14 -2.79
N GLY A 263 9.15 6.29 -3.16
CA GLY A 263 8.73 6.54 -4.54
C GLY A 263 9.02 7.96 -5.02
N THR A 264 9.45 8.84 -4.13
CA THR A 264 9.84 10.20 -4.47
C THR A 264 11.35 10.25 -4.63
N SER A 265 11.83 10.00 -5.85
CA SER A 265 13.23 10.24 -6.23
C SER A 265 13.66 11.64 -5.77
N ARG A 266 14.56 11.69 -4.83
CA ARG A 266 15.19 12.89 -4.26
C ARG A 266 16.12 13.59 -5.26
N THR A 267 15.93 13.46 -6.58
CA THR A 267 17.00 13.67 -7.56
C THR A 267 16.81 14.84 -8.52
N ASP A 268 15.71 15.57 -8.51
CA ASP A 268 15.58 16.70 -9.46
C ASP A 268 15.72 18.11 -8.89
N ALA A 269 15.74 18.29 -7.55
CA ALA A 269 15.79 19.62 -6.96
C ALA A 269 17.19 20.18 -6.67
N ALA A 270 18.27 19.40 -6.87
CA ALA A 270 19.62 19.83 -6.43
C ALA A 270 20.59 20.25 -7.55
N GLN A 271 20.17 20.32 -8.81
CA GLN A 271 21.07 20.68 -9.94
C GLN A 271 20.59 21.83 -10.83
N THR A 272 19.83 22.76 -10.30
CA THR A 272 19.66 24.08 -10.95
C THR A 272 20.18 25.17 -10.01
N ARG A 273 21.48 25.21 -9.83
CA ARG A 273 22.28 26.39 -9.50
C ARG A 273 23.66 26.27 -10.10
#